data_099f1181fb511dde48ac27a540225991
#
_entry.id   099f1181fb511dde48ac27a540225991
#
_cell.length_a   1.000
_cell.length_b   1.000
_cell.length_c   1.000
_cell.angle_alpha   90.00
_cell.angle_beta   90.00
_cell.angle_gamma   90.00
#
_symmetry.space_group_name_H-M   'P 1'
#
loop_
_entity.id
_entity.type
_entity.pdbx_description
1 polymer ?
#
loop_
_entity_poly.entity_id
_entity_poly.type
_entity_poly.pdbx_seq_one_letter_code
_entity_poly.pdbx_strand_id
1 'polypeptide(L)'
;MVFAENEILNKPADESDAQKMLHTLSGRMHVVVTAVVLSKSNSKGTILKKESFFEQTNVYFHDLSKEEIQAYVASESPMDKAGAYGIQDDRGAFFVRRIEGDYYNVVGFPLQAFYQVLKHSFIEEYNQCFSM
;
A
#
# COMPACT_ATOMS: atom_id res chain seq x y z
N MET A 1 -0.22 5.22 1.78
CA MET A 1 0.04 5.75 3.14
C MET A 1 -0.14 4.65 4.16
N VAL A 2 0.69 4.66 5.20
CA VAL A 2 0.60 3.74 6.34
C VAL A 2 0.21 4.53 7.58
N PHE A 3 -0.80 4.08 8.29
CA PHE A 3 -1.28 4.70 9.52
C PHE A 3 -1.12 3.72 10.70
N ALA A 4 -0.45 4.16 11.74
CA ALA A 4 -0.28 3.41 12.98
C ALA A 4 -0.41 4.35 14.18
N GLU A 5 -1.16 3.96 15.19
CA GLU A 5 -1.32 4.71 16.44
C GLU A 5 -1.63 6.22 16.26
N ASN A 6 -2.51 6.55 15.30
CA ASN A 6 -2.89 7.91 14.92
C ASN A 6 -1.76 8.74 14.26
N GLU A 7 -0.71 8.09 13.81
CA GLU A 7 0.38 8.72 13.07
C GLU A 7 0.45 8.20 11.64
N ILE A 8 0.89 9.07 10.73
CA ILE A 8 1.20 8.68 9.36
C ILE A 8 2.68 8.30 9.30
N LEU A 9 2.94 7.06 8.92
CA LEU A 9 4.31 6.60 8.69
C LEU A 9 4.66 6.81 7.22
N ASN A 10 5.50 7.79 6.97
CA ASN A 10 6.07 8.07 5.66
C ASN A 10 7.24 7.13 5.37
N LYS A 11 7.97 7.40 4.29
CA LYS A 11 9.25 6.74 4.05
C LYS A 11 10.24 7.13 5.14
N PRO A 12 11.03 6.19 5.67
CA PRO A 12 12.00 6.51 6.71
C PRO A 12 13.08 7.46 6.20
N ALA A 13 13.57 8.33 7.08
CA ALA A 13 14.63 9.27 6.76
C ALA A 13 16.01 8.60 6.75
N ASP A 14 16.21 7.60 7.60
CA ASP A 14 17.45 6.84 7.76
C ASP A 14 17.16 5.46 8.36
N GLU A 15 18.19 4.64 8.56
CA GLU A 15 18.05 3.31 9.13
C GLU A 15 17.50 3.32 10.56
N SER A 16 17.89 4.31 11.36
CA SER A 16 17.38 4.48 12.72
C SER A 16 15.88 4.76 12.71
N ASP A 17 15.42 5.60 11.80
CA ASP A 17 14.00 5.90 11.61
C ASP A 17 13.23 4.66 11.12
N ALA A 18 13.80 3.90 10.19
CA ALA A 18 13.23 2.65 9.72
C ALA A 18 13.06 1.63 10.88
N GLN A 19 14.05 1.51 11.75
CA GLN A 19 13.97 0.65 12.93
C GLN A 19 12.84 1.11 13.88
N LYS A 20 12.71 2.40 14.12
CA LYS A 20 11.64 2.96 14.96
C LYS A 20 10.26 2.67 14.39
N MET A 21 10.09 2.85 13.07
CA MET A 21 8.82 2.52 12.39
C MET A 21 8.45 1.05 12.59
N LEU A 22 9.38 0.13 12.36
CA LEU A 22 9.14 -1.30 12.52
C LEU A 22 8.84 -1.67 13.99
N HIS A 23 9.49 -1.03 14.95
CA HIS A 23 9.14 -1.19 16.37
C HIS A 23 7.71 -0.73 16.66
N THR A 24 7.27 0.37 16.05
CA THR A 24 5.90 0.87 16.20
C THR A 24 4.89 -0.12 15.61
N LEU A 25 5.22 -0.77 14.49
CA LEU A 25 4.33 -1.73 13.82
C LEU A 25 4.33 -3.12 14.47
N SER A 26 5.39 -3.48 15.19
CA SER A 26 5.57 -4.80 15.78
C SER A 26 4.41 -5.20 16.68
N GLY A 27 3.86 -6.40 16.45
CA GLY A 27 2.78 -6.98 17.26
C GLY A 27 1.44 -6.26 17.19
N ARG A 28 1.27 -5.35 16.23
CA ARG A 28 0.10 -4.47 16.15
C ARG A 28 -0.54 -4.48 14.76
N MET A 29 -1.73 -3.92 14.71
CA MET A 29 -2.44 -3.63 13.47
C MET A 29 -2.10 -2.21 13.01
N HIS A 30 -1.86 -2.07 11.73
CA HIS A 30 -1.79 -0.78 11.06
C HIS A 30 -2.67 -0.78 9.80
N VAL A 31 -2.90 0.38 9.25
CA VAL A 31 -3.79 0.57 8.11
C VAL A 31 -2.99 1.09 6.92
N VAL A 32 -3.16 0.44 5.78
CA VAL A 32 -2.63 0.92 4.50
C VAL A 32 -3.75 1.52 3.69
N VAL A 33 -3.59 2.78 3.30
CA VAL A 33 -4.60 3.52 2.51
C VAL A 33 -3.97 4.02 1.22
N THR A 34 -4.65 3.76 0.11
CA THR A 34 -4.30 4.32 -1.19
C THR A 34 -5.50 5.04 -1.77
N ALA A 35 -5.32 6.31 -2.13
CA ALA A 35 -6.31 7.10 -2.84
C ALA A 35 -5.94 7.17 -4.32
N VAL A 36 -6.94 7.04 -5.18
CA VAL A 36 -6.78 7.05 -6.64
C VAL A 36 -7.76 8.03 -7.25
N VAL A 37 -7.29 8.80 -8.22
CA VAL A 37 -8.13 9.61 -9.10
C VAL A 37 -7.99 9.04 -10.50
N LEU A 38 -9.10 8.64 -11.11
CA LEU A 38 -9.18 8.14 -12.47
C LEU A 38 -9.92 9.16 -13.33
N SER A 39 -9.28 9.63 -14.39
CA SER A 39 -9.88 10.62 -15.29
C SER A 39 -9.73 10.21 -16.75
N LYS A 40 -10.75 10.57 -17.55
CA LYS A 40 -10.75 10.47 -19.00
C LYS A 40 -10.66 11.88 -19.57
N SER A 41 -9.73 12.12 -20.48
CA SER A 41 -9.59 13.40 -21.17
C SER A 41 -9.62 13.21 -22.68
N ASN A 42 -9.97 14.28 -23.42
CA ASN A 42 -9.87 14.29 -24.86
C ASN A 42 -8.48 14.68 -25.32
N SER A 43 -8.26 14.70 -26.65
CA SER A 43 -6.97 15.06 -27.26
C SER A 43 -6.50 16.50 -26.95
N LYS A 44 -7.40 17.36 -26.53
CA LYS A 44 -7.12 18.76 -26.11
C LYS A 44 -6.79 18.89 -24.62
N GLY A 45 -6.80 17.78 -23.87
CA GLY A 45 -6.55 17.81 -22.44
C GLY A 45 -7.76 18.18 -21.58
N THR A 46 -8.95 18.31 -22.17
CA THR A 46 -10.18 18.57 -21.42
C THR A 46 -10.64 17.30 -20.71
N ILE A 47 -10.86 17.38 -19.41
CA ILE A 47 -11.35 16.26 -18.60
C ILE A 47 -12.84 16.04 -18.91
N LEU A 48 -13.17 14.86 -19.44
CA LEU A 48 -14.53 14.46 -19.79
C LEU A 48 -15.24 13.73 -18.65
N LYS A 49 -14.47 13.00 -17.84
CA LYS A 49 -14.97 12.23 -16.70
C LYS A 49 -13.89 12.07 -15.66
N LYS A 50 -14.29 12.09 -14.39
CA LYS A 50 -13.39 11.94 -13.25
C LYS A 50 -14.08 11.19 -12.13
N GLU A 51 -13.40 10.16 -11.61
CA GLU A 51 -13.83 9.41 -10.45
C GLU A 51 -12.67 9.36 -9.45
N SER A 52 -12.98 9.48 -8.17
CA SER A 52 -12.01 9.31 -7.11
C SER A 52 -12.49 8.23 -6.14
N PHE A 53 -11.55 7.44 -5.65
CA PHE A 53 -11.83 6.38 -4.68
C PHE A 53 -10.60 6.15 -3.82
N PHE A 54 -10.79 5.46 -2.71
CA PHE A 54 -9.70 5.00 -1.87
C PHE A 54 -9.95 3.56 -1.44
N GLU A 55 -8.86 2.86 -1.15
CA GLU A 55 -8.89 1.51 -0.58
C GLU A 55 -8.12 1.50 0.73
N GLN A 56 -8.64 0.75 1.67
CA GLN A 56 -8.09 0.63 3.00
C GLN A 56 -7.92 -0.84 3.35
N THR A 57 -6.72 -1.23 3.79
CA THR A 57 -6.40 -2.60 4.18
C THR A 57 -5.76 -2.60 5.56
N ASN A 58 -6.28 -3.44 6.45
CA ASN A 58 -5.70 -3.64 7.78
C ASN A 58 -4.62 -4.72 7.70
N VAL A 59 -3.46 -4.42 8.23
CA VAL A 59 -2.31 -5.33 8.26
C VAL A 59 -1.92 -5.59 9.71
N TYR A 60 -1.77 -6.86 10.06
CA TYR A 60 -1.41 -7.30 11.40
C TYR A 60 -0.01 -7.91 11.39
N PHE A 61 0.89 -7.36 12.18
CA PHE A 61 2.25 -7.88 12.33
C PHE A 61 2.35 -8.88 13.48
N HIS A 62 3.26 -9.83 13.32
CA HIS A 62 3.80 -10.60 14.44
C HIS A 62 4.60 -9.69 15.37
N ASP A 63 4.86 -10.15 16.59
CA ASP A 63 5.86 -9.53 17.45
C ASP A 63 7.24 -9.70 16.79
N LEU A 64 7.95 -8.60 16.57
CA LEU A 64 9.27 -8.59 15.95
C LEU A 64 10.33 -8.36 17.01
N SER A 65 11.37 -9.20 17.01
CA SER A 65 12.53 -8.97 17.86
C SER A 65 13.38 -7.82 17.33
N LYS A 66 14.20 -7.25 18.21
CA LYS A 66 15.15 -6.21 17.82
C LYS A 66 16.11 -6.71 16.75
N GLU A 67 16.56 -7.97 16.86
CA GLU A 67 17.46 -8.62 15.94
C GLU A 67 16.83 -8.81 14.55
N GLU A 68 15.57 -9.20 14.51
CA GLU A 68 14.81 -9.32 13.24
C GLU A 68 14.70 -7.98 12.53
N ILE A 69 14.37 -6.92 13.27
CA ILE A 69 14.26 -5.57 12.75
C ILE A 69 15.60 -5.09 12.21
N GLN A 70 16.67 -5.25 13.00
CA GLN A 70 18.02 -4.85 12.59
C GLN A 70 18.49 -5.59 11.33
N ALA A 71 18.27 -6.89 11.30
CA ALA A 71 18.66 -7.73 10.15
C ALA A 71 17.89 -7.33 8.88
N TYR A 72 16.60 -7.02 9.01
CA TYR A 72 15.80 -6.56 7.88
C TYR A 72 16.27 -5.21 7.35
N VAL A 73 16.45 -4.22 8.23
CA VAL A 73 16.89 -2.88 7.83
C VAL A 73 18.27 -2.91 7.18
N ALA A 74 19.17 -3.80 7.64
CA ALA A 74 20.52 -3.94 7.08
C ALA A 74 20.55 -4.66 5.72
N SER A 75 19.59 -5.55 5.43
CA SER A 75 19.63 -6.42 4.24
C SER A 75 18.65 -6.05 3.14
N GLU A 76 17.63 -5.26 3.44
CA GLU A 76 16.60 -4.84 2.50
C GLU A 76 16.71 -3.33 2.26
N SER A 77 15.89 -2.81 1.33
CA SER A 77 15.82 -1.37 1.07
C SER A 77 14.52 -0.79 1.64
N PRO A 78 14.41 -0.61 2.97
CA PRO A 78 13.19 -0.10 3.57
C PRO A 78 12.94 1.37 3.28
N MET A 79 13.96 2.09 2.78
CA MET A 79 13.98 3.54 2.68
C MET A 79 13.00 4.11 1.63
N ASP A 80 12.62 3.31 0.65
CA ASP A 80 11.69 3.71 -0.41
C ASP A 80 10.23 3.36 -0.12
N LYS A 81 9.95 2.80 1.07
CA LYS A 81 8.62 2.30 1.44
C LYS A 81 8.07 2.99 2.66
N ALA A 82 6.80 3.42 2.60
CA ALA A 82 6.08 3.94 3.75
C ALA A 82 5.95 2.84 4.83
N GLY A 83 6.21 3.19 6.08
CA GLY A 83 6.22 2.23 7.19
C GLY A 83 7.46 1.33 7.23
N ALA A 84 8.42 1.55 6.35
CA ALA A 84 9.72 0.88 6.30
C ALA A 84 9.64 -0.64 6.02
N TYR A 85 8.61 -1.13 5.34
CA TYR A 85 8.55 -2.55 4.95
C TYR A 85 7.85 -2.75 3.61
N GLY A 86 8.15 -3.86 2.95
CA GLY A 86 7.42 -4.33 1.77
C GLY A 86 6.87 -5.73 2.00
N ILE A 87 5.56 -5.91 1.77
CA ILE A 87 4.92 -7.22 1.92
C ILE A 87 5.43 -8.25 0.89
N GLN A 88 5.99 -7.77 -0.22
CA GLN A 88 6.59 -8.61 -1.25
C GLN A 88 8.07 -8.91 -1.02
N ASP A 89 8.71 -8.23 -0.08
CA ASP A 89 10.11 -8.49 0.26
C ASP A 89 10.23 -9.85 0.92
N ASP A 90 11.29 -10.58 0.63
CA ASP A 90 11.51 -11.94 1.15
C ASP A 90 11.36 -12.04 2.67
N ARG A 91 11.88 -11.05 3.39
CA ARG A 91 11.77 -10.99 4.85
C ARG A 91 10.57 -10.22 5.35
N GLY A 92 10.18 -9.16 4.65
CA GLY A 92 9.02 -8.35 4.99
C GLY A 92 7.72 -9.16 4.99
N ALA A 93 7.63 -10.14 4.10
CA ALA A 93 6.49 -11.05 4.05
C ALA A 93 6.31 -11.84 5.36
N PHE A 94 7.40 -12.19 6.06
CA PHE A 94 7.35 -12.93 7.33
C PHE A 94 6.85 -12.09 8.50
N PHE A 95 6.88 -10.77 8.38
CA PHE A 95 6.39 -9.87 9.43
C PHE A 95 4.88 -9.87 9.53
N VAL A 96 4.20 -10.14 8.42
CA VAL A 96 2.74 -10.05 8.31
C VAL A 96 2.11 -11.37 8.77
N ARG A 97 1.30 -11.27 9.82
CA ARG A 97 0.52 -12.40 10.34
C ARG A 97 -0.80 -12.56 9.59
N ARG A 98 -1.44 -11.43 9.24
CA ARG A 98 -2.78 -11.41 8.66
C ARG A 98 -3.04 -10.08 7.97
N ILE A 99 -3.86 -10.10 6.93
CA ILE A 99 -4.43 -8.88 6.33
C ILE A 99 -5.95 -8.99 6.28
N GLU A 100 -6.62 -7.85 6.36
CA GLU A 100 -8.06 -7.70 6.10
C GLU A 100 -8.24 -6.61 5.06
N GLY A 101 -8.69 -7.01 3.86
CA GLY A 101 -8.87 -6.13 2.72
C GLY A 101 -8.06 -6.58 1.52
N ASP A 102 -7.79 -5.66 0.61
CA ASP A 102 -7.10 -5.95 -0.64
C ASP A 102 -5.59 -6.08 -0.42
N TYR A 103 -5.05 -7.26 -0.72
CA TYR A 103 -3.61 -7.53 -0.71
C TYR A 103 -2.84 -6.62 -1.66
N TYR A 104 -3.37 -6.39 -2.87
CA TYR A 104 -2.70 -5.56 -3.87
C TYR A 104 -2.61 -4.10 -3.46
N ASN A 105 -3.56 -3.63 -2.63
CA ASN A 105 -3.47 -2.31 -2.01
C ASN A 105 -2.22 -2.21 -1.12
N VAL A 106 -1.90 -3.24 -0.36
CA VAL A 106 -0.69 -3.30 0.48
C VAL A 106 0.57 -3.33 -0.37
N VAL A 107 0.55 -4.06 -1.49
CA VAL A 107 1.65 -4.09 -2.47
C VAL A 107 1.91 -2.70 -3.06
N GLY A 108 0.86 -1.91 -3.34
CA GLY A 108 1.03 -0.55 -3.83
C GLY A 108 -0.09 0.02 -4.68
N PHE A 109 -1.04 -0.80 -5.13
CA PHE A 109 -2.14 -0.31 -5.95
C PHE A 109 -3.42 -1.13 -5.72
N PRO A 110 -4.57 -0.48 -5.46
CA PRO A 110 -5.84 -1.15 -5.15
C PRO A 110 -6.53 -1.69 -6.41
N LEU A 111 -6.03 -2.81 -6.93
CA LEU A 111 -6.50 -3.40 -8.19
C LEU A 111 -7.98 -3.74 -8.18
N GLN A 112 -8.51 -4.26 -7.07
CA GLN A 112 -9.92 -4.64 -6.99
C GLN A 112 -10.84 -3.42 -7.09
N ALA A 113 -10.55 -2.37 -6.33
CA ALA A 113 -11.35 -1.13 -6.38
C ALA A 113 -11.23 -0.46 -7.76
N PHE A 114 -10.02 -0.42 -8.33
CA PHE A 114 -9.78 0.09 -9.68
C PHE A 114 -10.62 -0.66 -10.73
N TYR A 115 -10.59 -1.99 -10.68
CA TYR A 115 -11.36 -2.83 -11.59
C TYR A 115 -12.86 -2.52 -11.51
N GLN A 116 -13.41 -2.37 -10.31
CA GLN A 116 -14.83 -2.06 -10.13
C GLN A 116 -15.19 -0.67 -10.65
N VAL A 117 -14.35 0.33 -10.39
CA VAL A 117 -14.58 1.70 -10.90
C VAL A 117 -14.51 1.72 -12.43
N LEU A 118 -13.53 1.04 -13.02
CA LEU A 118 -13.39 0.94 -14.48
C LEU A 118 -14.65 0.29 -15.09
N LYS A 119 -15.09 -0.82 -14.53
CA LYS A 119 -16.25 -1.57 -15.01
C LYS A 119 -17.56 -0.79 -14.93
N HIS A 120 -17.78 -0.02 -13.86
CA HIS A 120 -19.05 0.67 -13.62
C HIS A 120 -19.07 2.09 -14.18
N SER A 121 -17.95 2.79 -14.18
CA SER A 121 -17.89 4.20 -14.55
C SER A 121 -17.18 4.49 -15.86
N PHE A 122 -16.34 3.58 -16.34
CA PHE A 122 -15.57 3.72 -17.59
C PHE A 122 -15.78 2.48 -18.47
N ILE A 123 -17.02 2.21 -18.80
CA ILE A 123 -17.42 0.95 -19.44
C ILE A 123 -16.81 0.74 -20.84
N GLU A 124 -16.59 1.82 -21.59
CA GLU A 124 -15.94 1.72 -22.91
C GLU A 124 -14.50 1.23 -22.78
N GLU A 125 -13.74 1.85 -21.88
CA GLU A 125 -12.35 1.52 -21.59
C GLU A 125 -12.25 0.13 -20.96
N TYR A 126 -13.17 -0.21 -20.07
CA TYR A 126 -13.27 -1.56 -19.51
C TYR A 126 -13.43 -2.61 -20.61
N ASN A 127 -14.37 -2.39 -21.54
CA ASN A 127 -14.61 -3.32 -22.64
C ASN A 127 -13.42 -3.46 -23.57
N GLN A 128 -12.67 -2.38 -23.81
CA GLN A 128 -11.43 -2.44 -24.61
C GLN A 128 -10.35 -3.28 -23.96
N CYS A 129 -10.26 -3.26 -22.62
CA CYS A 129 -9.24 -3.99 -21.87
C CYS A 129 -9.62 -5.45 -21.61
N PHE A 130 -10.92 -5.72 -21.39
CA PHE A 130 -11.39 -7.00 -20.86
C PHE A 130 -12.39 -7.74 -21.76
N SER A 131 -12.81 -7.17 -22.88
CA SER A 131 -13.63 -7.92 -23.84
C SER A 131 -12.71 -8.88 -24.62
N MET A 132 -13.08 -10.10 -24.55
CA MET A 132 -12.43 -11.16 -25.34
C MET A 132 -13.21 -11.44 -26.60
#